data_c399e8a20654d1035fbb196b3883157f
#
_entry.id   c399e8a20654d1035fbb196b3883157f
#
_cell.length_a   1.000
_cell.length_b   1.000
_cell.length_c   1.000
_cell.angle_alpha   90.00
_cell.angle_beta   90.00
_cell.angle_gamma   90.00
#
_symmetry.space_group_name_H-M   'P 1'
#
loop_
_entity.id
_entity.type
_entity.pdbx_description
1 polymer ?
#
loop_
_entity_poly.entity_id
_entity_poly.type
_entity_poly.pdbx_seq_one_letter_code
_entity_poly.pdbx_strand_id
1 'polypeptide(L)'
;MRWLRPVLLACALGASLDAQITIRASTLLDGKGAVRRDVRITVEGSKIVRIDADRKGPVSYDLTGLTLMPGWIDTHVHVNGHFNKDGRADNRDESPAEFALRTEGILWDTLQGGFTTVRSLGANTDKIPRDLIAAGSLPGPRILTSLATFNERSGTPQEIREKVKERAAQGADVIKLFATASSRDGGAQTMSDAQIEATCSQAKALGIPAAVHAHASGGAKPAVLSGCTSIEHGTFLTDEVLDLMSEHHVYLDPNLSNVPNYINHKQAFLGLGNFTEQGFAEMAKDLPIRYQLIQRAMAHKVMIVFGTDAVAGLHGHNAEEFIMRVQDAKQPPMDAIISATSRAAESIGLGSKIGTIAPGIEADLVATEGNPIDDITSVRKVVFVMKGGKVYKNVAR
;
A
#
# COMPACT_ATOMS: atom_id res chain seq x y z
N MET A 1 33.96 -64.93 -19.51
CA MET A 1 33.15 -63.84 -20.01
C MET A 1 31.97 -63.61 -19.09
N ARG A 2 32.02 -62.60 -18.23
CA ARG A 2 30.91 -62.21 -17.31
C ARG A 2 30.21 -60.99 -17.90
N TRP A 3 28.94 -61.14 -18.22
CA TRP A 3 28.10 -60.06 -18.75
C TRP A 3 27.63 -59.18 -17.59
N LEU A 4 28.07 -57.91 -17.54
CA LEU A 4 27.52 -56.87 -16.68
C LEU A 4 26.23 -56.35 -17.31
N ARG A 5 25.12 -56.52 -16.59
CA ARG A 5 23.83 -55.88 -16.92
C ARG A 5 23.82 -54.47 -16.36
N PRO A 6 23.47 -53.43 -17.14
CA PRO A 6 23.27 -52.10 -16.60
C PRO A 6 22.00 -52.01 -15.76
N VAL A 7 22.12 -51.54 -14.53
CA VAL A 7 21.00 -51.18 -13.69
C VAL A 7 20.59 -49.77 -14.09
N LEU A 8 19.43 -49.64 -14.74
CA LEU A 8 18.79 -48.36 -14.99
C LEU A 8 18.18 -47.86 -13.66
N LEU A 9 18.80 -46.84 -13.05
CA LEU A 9 18.28 -46.09 -11.97
C LEU A 9 17.24 -45.11 -12.48
N ALA A 10 15.94 -45.44 -12.36
CA ALA A 10 14.85 -44.52 -12.65
C ALA A 10 14.79 -43.48 -11.54
N CYS A 11 15.32 -42.27 -11.79
CA CYS A 11 15.04 -41.10 -10.96
C CYS A 11 13.56 -40.74 -11.11
N ALA A 12 12.74 -41.18 -10.19
CA ALA A 12 11.41 -40.64 -10.01
C ALA A 12 11.54 -39.18 -9.54
N LEU A 13 11.35 -38.23 -10.44
CA LEU A 13 11.09 -36.83 -10.11
C LEU A 13 9.76 -36.81 -9.33
N GLY A 14 9.86 -36.86 -8.00
CA GLY A 14 8.74 -36.58 -7.12
C GLY A 14 8.36 -35.13 -7.27
N ALA A 15 7.38 -34.81 -8.11
CA ALA A 15 6.67 -33.55 -8.01
C ALA A 15 6.07 -33.53 -6.59
N SER A 16 6.59 -32.67 -5.73
CA SER A 16 5.91 -32.32 -4.48
C SER A 16 4.56 -31.73 -4.88
N LEU A 17 3.51 -32.52 -4.70
CA LEU A 17 2.14 -32.00 -4.73
C LEU A 17 2.05 -31.04 -3.54
N ASP A 18 2.18 -29.74 -3.82
CA ASP A 18 1.85 -28.73 -2.81
C ASP A 18 0.44 -29.03 -2.32
N ALA A 19 0.31 -29.19 -1.00
CA ALA A 19 -0.97 -29.55 -0.41
C ALA A 19 -2.01 -28.48 -0.77
N GLN A 20 -3.07 -28.89 -1.43
CA GLN A 20 -4.18 -28.03 -1.79
C GLN A 20 -4.85 -27.48 -0.53
N ILE A 21 -4.92 -26.14 -0.42
CA ILE A 21 -5.60 -25.46 0.67
C ILE A 21 -7.01 -25.10 0.20
N THR A 22 -8.01 -25.45 1.00
CA THR A 22 -9.40 -25.08 0.75
C THR A 22 -9.92 -24.16 1.86
N ILE A 23 -10.56 -23.06 1.46
CA ILE A 23 -11.10 -22.03 2.36
C ILE A 23 -12.59 -21.90 2.10
N ARG A 24 -13.41 -22.03 3.14
CA ARG A 24 -14.85 -21.69 3.11
C ARG A 24 -15.05 -20.29 3.60
N ALA A 25 -15.93 -19.51 2.97
CA ALA A 25 -16.33 -18.18 3.46
C ALA A 25 -17.82 -17.93 3.18
N SER A 26 -18.51 -17.35 4.16
CA SER A 26 -19.93 -16.96 4.01
C SER A 26 -20.09 -15.78 3.07
N THR A 27 -19.20 -14.81 3.13
CA THR A 27 -19.21 -13.62 2.26
C THR A 27 -17.84 -13.46 1.63
N LEU A 28 -17.81 -13.18 0.35
CA LEU A 28 -16.61 -12.84 -0.40
C LEU A 28 -16.84 -11.51 -1.14
N LEU A 29 -15.96 -10.54 -0.91
CA LEU A 29 -15.83 -9.34 -1.73
C LEU A 29 -14.64 -9.58 -2.66
N ASP A 30 -14.86 -9.53 -3.97
CA ASP A 30 -13.83 -9.95 -4.94
C ASP A 30 -12.72 -8.91 -5.18
N GLY A 31 -12.87 -7.71 -4.60
CA GLY A 31 -11.96 -6.57 -4.81
C GLY A 31 -12.32 -5.71 -6.02
N LYS A 32 -13.31 -6.07 -6.82
CA LYS A 32 -13.80 -5.32 -8.00
C LYS A 32 -15.26 -4.86 -7.88
N GLY A 33 -15.88 -5.11 -6.71
CA GLY A 33 -17.24 -4.70 -6.41
C GLY A 33 -18.27 -5.82 -6.44
N ALA A 34 -17.92 -7.05 -6.86
CA ALA A 34 -18.84 -8.17 -6.76
C ALA A 34 -18.83 -8.77 -5.34
N VAL A 35 -20.04 -9.16 -4.90
CA VAL A 35 -20.27 -9.87 -3.64
C VAL A 35 -20.76 -11.27 -3.95
N ARG A 36 -20.07 -12.27 -3.41
CA ARG A 36 -20.48 -13.67 -3.52
C ARG A 36 -20.77 -14.24 -2.13
N ARG A 37 -21.71 -15.17 -2.06
CA ARG A 37 -22.11 -15.83 -0.81
C ARG A 37 -21.77 -17.31 -0.88
N ASP A 38 -21.46 -17.89 0.27
CA ASP A 38 -21.25 -19.32 0.48
C ASP A 38 -20.30 -19.90 -0.56
N VAL A 39 -19.05 -19.47 -0.51
CA VAL A 39 -18.02 -19.83 -1.49
C VAL A 39 -16.96 -20.75 -0.88
N ARG A 40 -16.38 -21.58 -1.74
CA ARG A 40 -15.17 -22.36 -1.47
C ARG A 40 -14.07 -21.91 -2.41
N ILE A 41 -12.94 -21.49 -1.85
CA ILE A 41 -11.75 -21.09 -2.58
C ILE A 41 -10.72 -22.20 -2.45
N THR A 42 -10.09 -22.56 -3.56
CA THR A 42 -9.01 -23.52 -3.63
C THR A 42 -7.72 -22.79 -3.98
N VAL A 43 -6.68 -23.01 -3.17
CA VAL A 43 -5.34 -22.43 -3.34
C VAL A 43 -4.34 -23.57 -3.55
N GLU A 44 -3.45 -23.45 -4.51
CA GLU A 44 -2.31 -24.35 -4.77
C GLU A 44 -1.03 -23.51 -4.83
N GLY A 45 -0.05 -23.86 -4.01
CA GLY A 45 1.13 -23.03 -3.82
C GLY A 45 0.75 -21.61 -3.41
N SER A 46 1.15 -20.61 -4.19
CA SER A 46 0.82 -19.21 -3.93
C SER A 46 -0.45 -18.71 -4.63
N LYS A 47 -1.14 -19.55 -5.44
CA LYS A 47 -2.20 -19.11 -6.36
C LYS A 47 -3.59 -19.59 -5.97
N ILE A 48 -4.57 -18.73 -6.18
CA ILE A 48 -5.98 -19.14 -6.24
C ILE A 48 -6.18 -19.89 -7.56
N VAL A 49 -6.64 -21.15 -7.49
CA VAL A 49 -6.88 -21.96 -8.70
C VAL A 49 -8.36 -22.09 -9.02
N ARG A 50 -9.24 -21.99 -8.01
CA ARG A 50 -10.68 -22.18 -8.21
C ARG A 50 -11.52 -21.47 -7.16
N ILE A 51 -12.72 -21.05 -7.55
CA ILE A 51 -13.74 -20.47 -6.67
C ILE A 51 -15.09 -21.08 -7.06
N ASP A 52 -15.62 -21.92 -6.18
CA ASP A 52 -16.89 -22.63 -6.36
C ASP A 52 -17.95 -22.12 -5.37
N ALA A 53 -19.22 -22.50 -5.60
CA ALA A 53 -20.21 -22.49 -4.54
C ALA A 53 -19.80 -23.51 -3.45
N ASP A 54 -20.00 -23.16 -2.18
CA ASP A 54 -19.62 -24.08 -1.10
C ASP A 54 -20.49 -25.37 -1.16
N ARG A 55 -19.80 -26.49 -0.99
CA ARG A 55 -20.41 -27.80 -0.79
C ARG A 55 -20.05 -28.26 0.61
N LYS A 56 -20.98 -28.89 1.32
CA LYS A 56 -20.70 -29.47 2.63
C LYS A 56 -19.52 -30.43 2.54
N GLY A 57 -18.66 -30.41 3.51
CA GLY A 57 -17.47 -31.26 3.60
C GLY A 57 -16.28 -30.51 4.27
N PRO A 58 -15.20 -31.22 4.54
CA PRO A 58 -14.03 -30.63 5.22
C PRO A 58 -13.36 -29.57 4.35
N VAL A 59 -12.76 -28.58 5.01
CA VAL A 59 -11.91 -27.54 4.43
C VAL A 59 -10.68 -27.33 5.30
N SER A 60 -9.61 -26.75 4.74
CA SER A 60 -8.40 -26.42 5.50
C SER A 60 -8.66 -25.29 6.47
N TYR A 61 -9.47 -24.30 6.04
CA TYR A 61 -9.86 -23.15 6.87
C TYR A 61 -11.34 -22.87 6.70
N ASP A 62 -12.08 -22.91 7.81
CA ASP A 62 -13.50 -22.58 7.86
C ASP A 62 -13.68 -21.14 8.36
N LEU A 63 -14.03 -20.23 7.44
CA LEU A 63 -14.31 -18.84 7.70
C LEU A 63 -15.82 -18.54 7.59
N THR A 64 -16.65 -19.51 7.99
CA THR A 64 -18.12 -19.34 8.06
C THR A 64 -18.46 -18.19 9.01
N GLY A 65 -19.37 -17.30 8.60
CA GLY A 65 -19.75 -16.10 9.35
C GLY A 65 -18.83 -14.89 9.13
N LEU A 66 -17.73 -15.08 8.41
CA LEU A 66 -16.75 -14.02 8.14
C LEU A 66 -16.90 -13.46 6.72
N THR A 67 -16.34 -12.26 6.52
CA THR A 67 -16.20 -11.64 5.20
C THR A 67 -14.76 -11.74 4.72
N LEU A 68 -14.56 -12.46 3.60
CA LEU A 68 -13.27 -12.65 2.96
C LEU A 68 -13.07 -11.64 1.84
N MET A 69 -11.89 -11.05 1.78
CA MET A 69 -11.48 -10.02 0.80
C MET A 69 -10.08 -10.32 0.28
N PRO A 70 -9.65 -9.71 -0.85
CA PRO A 70 -8.22 -9.66 -1.18
C PRO A 70 -7.45 -9.02 -0.04
N GLY A 71 -6.22 -9.45 0.19
CA GLY A 71 -5.30 -8.79 1.11
C GLY A 71 -5.19 -7.30 0.76
N TRP A 72 -5.29 -6.45 1.75
CA TRP A 72 -5.30 -5.00 1.53
C TRP A 72 -3.92 -4.49 1.11
N ILE A 73 -3.93 -3.40 0.35
CA ILE A 73 -2.76 -2.75 -0.20
C ILE A 73 -2.75 -1.30 0.28
N ASP A 74 -1.65 -0.89 0.89
CA ASP A 74 -1.38 0.50 1.27
C ASP A 74 -0.35 1.08 0.31
N THR A 75 -0.75 2.05 -0.52
CA THR A 75 0.09 2.59 -1.58
C THR A 75 1.02 3.73 -1.13
N HIS A 76 0.98 4.08 0.16
CA HIS A 76 1.86 5.11 0.73
C HIS A 76 2.15 4.83 2.21
N VAL A 77 3.32 4.29 2.49
CA VAL A 77 3.83 4.12 3.85
C VAL A 77 5.31 4.52 3.94
N HIS A 78 5.83 4.61 5.17
CA HIS A 78 7.24 4.74 5.49
C HIS A 78 7.63 3.62 6.45
N VAL A 79 8.06 2.47 5.91
CA VAL A 79 8.28 1.22 6.69
C VAL A 79 9.40 1.31 7.74
N ASN A 80 10.13 2.40 7.78
CA ASN A 80 11.14 2.71 8.79
C ASN A 80 10.65 3.71 9.85
N GLY A 81 9.40 4.15 9.77
CA GLY A 81 8.80 5.09 10.71
C GLY A 81 8.30 4.42 11.98
N HIS A 82 9.11 4.40 13.03
CA HIS A 82 8.75 3.85 14.34
C HIS A 82 9.13 4.82 15.47
N PHE A 83 8.60 4.57 16.68
CA PHE A 83 9.05 5.27 17.87
C PHE A 83 10.33 4.62 18.42
N ASN A 84 11.30 5.46 18.81
CA ASN A 84 12.49 5.00 19.51
C ASN A 84 12.18 4.59 20.96
N LYS A 85 13.21 4.18 21.70
CA LYS A 85 13.09 3.75 23.12
C LYS A 85 12.51 4.82 24.06
N ASP A 86 12.59 6.10 23.70
CA ASP A 86 12.11 7.26 24.46
C ASP A 86 10.72 7.71 23.98
N GLY A 87 10.07 6.95 23.09
CA GLY A 87 8.78 7.26 22.53
C GLY A 87 8.77 8.41 21.50
N ARG A 88 9.95 8.77 20.96
CA ARG A 88 10.09 9.81 19.93
C ARG A 88 10.12 9.19 18.54
N ALA A 89 9.63 9.92 17.55
CA ALA A 89 9.70 9.54 16.14
C ALA A 89 11.08 9.92 15.51
N ASP A 90 12.14 9.75 16.27
CA ASP A 90 13.52 10.12 15.90
C ASP A 90 14.43 8.92 16.08
N ASN A 91 14.97 8.40 14.99
CA ASN A 91 15.75 7.15 14.96
C ASN A 91 17.26 7.40 14.85
N ARG A 92 17.71 8.66 14.92
CA ARG A 92 19.12 9.04 14.66
C ARG A 92 20.12 8.41 15.61
N ASP A 93 19.72 8.14 16.84
CA ASP A 93 20.58 7.59 17.90
C ASP A 93 20.42 6.07 18.06
N GLU A 94 19.65 5.41 17.19
CA GLU A 94 19.46 3.96 17.24
C GLU A 94 20.64 3.23 16.59
N SER A 95 21.03 2.12 17.19
CA SER A 95 21.95 1.20 16.54
C SER A 95 21.27 0.55 15.30
N PRO A 96 22.04 0.14 14.27
CA PRO A 96 21.47 -0.55 13.12
C PRO A 96 20.64 -1.79 13.50
N ALA A 97 20.98 -2.48 14.56
CA ALA A 97 20.25 -3.66 15.04
C ALA A 97 18.91 -3.28 15.67
N GLU A 98 18.85 -2.24 16.50
CA GLU A 98 17.59 -1.74 17.08
C GLU A 98 16.66 -1.24 15.98
N PHE A 99 17.18 -0.45 15.05
CA PHE A 99 16.42 0.05 13.89
C PHE A 99 15.81 -1.11 13.08
N ALA A 100 16.60 -2.14 12.76
CA ALA A 100 16.12 -3.29 11.99
C ALA A 100 15.05 -4.09 12.75
N LEU A 101 15.21 -4.32 14.06
CA LEU A 101 14.23 -5.06 14.86
C LEU A 101 12.91 -4.28 15.01
N ARG A 102 12.97 -2.95 15.18
CA ARG A 102 11.76 -2.11 15.25
C ARG A 102 11.04 -2.06 13.91
N THR A 103 11.81 -1.94 12.82
CA THR A 103 11.27 -2.01 11.46
C THR A 103 10.54 -3.33 11.21
N GLU A 104 11.12 -4.46 11.62
CA GLU A 104 10.46 -5.77 11.49
C GLU A 104 9.18 -5.84 12.33
N GLY A 105 9.18 -5.30 13.55
CA GLY A 105 7.99 -5.23 14.40
C GLY A 105 6.82 -4.51 13.72
N ILE A 106 7.05 -3.31 13.17
CA ILE A 106 5.98 -2.57 12.48
C ILE A 106 5.53 -3.23 11.17
N LEU A 107 6.42 -3.93 10.46
CA LEU A 107 6.05 -4.70 9.28
C LEU A 107 5.16 -5.89 9.64
N TRP A 108 5.50 -6.58 10.75
CA TRP A 108 4.65 -7.63 11.29
C TRP A 108 3.26 -7.10 11.67
N ASP A 109 3.17 -5.99 12.42
CA ASP A 109 1.92 -5.39 12.84
C ASP A 109 1.06 -4.97 11.62
N THR A 110 1.70 -4.40 10.59
CA THR A 110 1.04 -4.03 9.33
C THR A 110 0.44 -5.27 8.63
N LEU A 111 1.19 -6.39 8.56
CA LEU A 111 0.68 -7.64 8.00
C LEU A 111 -0.47 -8.21 8.84
N GLN A 112 -0.35 -8.19 10.19
CA GLN A 112 -1.40 -8.64 11.10
C GLN A 112 -2.66 -7.77 11.03
N GLY A 113 -2.51 -6.51 10.61
CA GLY A 113 -3.60 -5.58 10.32
C GLY A 113 -4.34 -5.86 9.00
N GLY A 114 -3.90 -6.87 8.20
CA GLY A 114 -4.55 -7.25 6.95
C GLY A 114 -3.91 -6.67 5.67
N PHE A 115 -2.86 -5.86 5.80
CA PHE A 115 -2.14 -5.28 4.67
C PHE A 115 -1.06 -6.25 4.18
N THR A 116 -1.32 -6.93 3.08
CA THR A 116 -0.41 -7.94 2.50
C THR A 116 0.61 -7.34 1.56
N THR A 117 0.38 -6.11 1.09
CA THR A 117 1.29 -5.35 0.23
C THR A 117 1.32 -3.89 0.67
N VAL A 118 2.52 -3.29 0.68
CA VAL A 118 2.73 -1.87 0.95
C VAL A 118 3.69 -1.25 -0.06
N ARG A 119 3.49 0.03 -0.38
CA ARG A 119 4.43 0.83 -1.16
C ARG A 119 5.10 1.85 -0.24
N SER A 120 6.37 1.62 0.11
CA SER A 120 7.17 2.54 0.91
C SER A 120 7.76 3.64 0.04
N LEU A 121 7.39 4.87 0.32
CA LEU A 121 7.86 6.06 -0.40
C LEU A 121 9.01 6.73 0.37
N GLY A 122 9.95 5.93 0.86
CA GLY A 122 10.94 6.30 1.87
C GLY A 122 12.40 6.10 1.45
N ALA A 123 13.10 5.30 2.21
CA ALA A 123 14.54 5.33 2.30
C ALA A 123 15.24 4.09 1.68
N ASN A 124 16.55 4.23 1.43
CA ASN A 124 17.40 3.11 0.97
C ASN A 124 17.41 1.91 1.93
N THR A 125 17.13 2.15 3.21
CA THR A 125 16.99 1.11 4.24
C THR A 125 15.85 0.14 3.98
N ASP A 126 14.86 0.50 3.16
CA ASP A 126 13.71 -0.34 2.82
C ASP A 126 14.10 -1.56 1.97
N LYS A 127 15.26 -1.50 1.30
CA LYS A 127 15.72 -2.56 0.39
C LYS A 127 15.95 -3.88 1.12
N ILE A 128 16.54 -3.83 2.30
CA ILE A 128 16.88 -5.05 3.06
C ILE A 128 15.63 -5.81 3.51
N PRO A 129 14.67 -5.20 4.25
CA PRO A 129 13.45 -5.91 4.62
C PRO A 129 12.63 -6.35 3.40
N ARG A 130 12.54 -5.54 2.33
CA ARG A 130 11.89 -5.94 1.08
C ARG A 130 12.45 -7.26 0.55
N ASP A 131 13.77 -7.32 0.37
CA ASP A 131 14.44 -8.46 -0.26
C ASP A 131 14.34 -9.71 0.63
N LEU A 132 14.46 -9.57 1.97
CA LEU A 132 14.33 -10.68 2.92
C LEU A 132 12.89 -11.21 3.00
N ILE A 133 11.88 -10.34 2.97
CA ILE A 133 10.47 -10.76 2.93
C ILE A 133 10.13 -11.43 1.60
N ALA A 134 10.65 -10.91 0.48
CA ALA A 134 10.47 -11.50 -0.84
C ALA A 134 11.11 -12.90 -0.94
N ALA A 135 12.25 -13.11 -0.27
CA ALA A 135 12.92 -14.40 -0.16
C ALA A 135 12.25 -15.36 0.83
N GLY A 136 11.21 -14.92 1.57
CA GLY A 136 10.54 -15.71 2.61
C GLY A 136 11.35 -15.88 3.90
N SER A 137 12.45 -15.16 4.07
CA SER A 137 13.31 -15.20 5.24
C SER A 137 12.76 -14.43 6.43
N LEU A 138 11.91 -13.43 6.18
CA LEU A 138 11.19 -12.67 7.20
C LEU A 138 9.69 -12.67 6.91
N PRO A 139 8.81 -12.64 7.93
CA PRO A 139 7.40 -12.36 7.77
C PRO A 139 7.19 -10.86 7.55
N GLY A 140 6.19 -10.48 6.76
CA GLY A 140 5.86 -9.09 6.49
C GLY A 140 5.02 -8.95 5.23
N PRO A 141 4.48 -7.75 4.93
CA PRO A 141 3.81 -7.47 3.67
C PRO A 141 4.81 -7.48 2.51
N ARG A 142 4.35 -7.71 1.30
CA ARG A 142 5.15 -7.42 0.10
C ARG A 142 5.46 -5.92 0.10
N ILE A 143 6.74 -5.56 -0.02
CA ILE A 143 7.19 -4.17 -0.04
C ILE A 143 7.56 -3.79 -1.47
N LEU A 144 7.04 -2.66 -1.95
CA LEU A 144 7.59 -1.90 -3.07
C LEU A 144 8.24 -0.65 -2.48
N THR A 145 9.39 -0.22 -3.00
CA THR A 145 10.08 0.95 -2.44
C THR A 145 10.62 1.90 -3.50
N SER A 146 10.61 3.19 -3.16
CA SER A 146 11.28 4.23 -3.96
C SER A 146 12.79 4.29 -3.70
N LEU A 147 13.29 3.59 -2.70
CA LEU A 147 14.66 3.68 -2.17
C LEU A 147 15.01 5.07 -1.66
N ALA A 148 15.02 6.09 -2.53
CA ALA A 148 15.21 7.49 -2.15
C ALA A 148 14.30 8.39 -2.98
N THR A 149 14.21 9.64 -2.58
CA THR A 149 13.24 10.60 -3.10
C THR A 149 13.92 11.72 -3.88
N PHE A 150 13.14 12.45 -4.71
CA PHE A 150 13.56 13.63 -5.44
C PHE A 150 12.87 14.88 -4.88
N ASN A 151 13.56 16.00 -4.89
CA ASN A 151 13.06 17.30 -4.47
C ASN A 151 13.78 18.43 -5.24
N GLU A 152 13.55 19.68 -4.87
CA GLU A 152 14.14 20.86 -5.50
C GLU A 152 15.69 20.89 -5.48
N ARG A 153 16.30 20.13 -4.54
CA ARG A 153 17.78 20.04 -4.39
C ARG A 153 18.37 18.87 -5.16
N SER A 154 17.55 18.10 -5.87
CA SER A 154 18.02 16.92 -6.59
C SER A 154 18.89 17.24 -7.81
N GLY A 155 18.94 18.50 -8.22
CA GLY A 155 19.79 19.00 -9.30
C GLY A 155 19.01 19.59 -10.47
N THR A 156 19.69 19.82 -11.57
CA THR A 156 19.09 20.27 -12.83
C THR A 156 18.17 19.19 -13.42
N PRO A 157 17.24 19.54 -14.31
CA PRO A 157 16.39 18.57 -14.98
C PRO A 157 17.17 17.43 -15.66
N GLN A 158 18.34 17.71 -16.27
CA GLN A 158 19.17 16.68 -16.89
C GLN A 158 19.77 15.74 -15.84
N GLU A 159 20.32 16.27 -14.74
CA GLU A 159 20.87 15.45 -13.66
C GLU A 159 19.77 14.58 -13.00
N ILE A 160 18.55 15.10 -12.88
CA ILE A 160 17.41 14.35 -12.36
C ILE A 160 17.08 13.17 -13.26
N ARG A 161 17.07 13.34 -14.59
CA ARG A 161 16.83 12.23 -15.52
C ARG A 161 17.87 11.11 -15.35
N GLU A 162 19.15 11.44 -15.21
CA GLU A 162 20.18 10.44 -14.95
C GLU A 162 20.00 9.76 -13.59
N LYS A 163 19.71 10.51 -12.55
CA LYS A 163 19.43 9.95 -11.21
C LYS A 163 18.20 9.05 -11.18
N VAL A 164 17.16 9.34 -11.99
CA VAL A 164 16.00 8.45 -12.12
C VAL A 164 16.39 7.13 -12.77
N LYS A 165 17.26 7.14 -13.80
CA LYS A 165 17.81 5.91 -14.41
C LYS A 165 18.64 5.11 -13.41
N GLU A 166 19.51 5.78 -12.66
CA GLU A 166 20.32 5.16 -11.61
C GLU A 166 19.42 4.51 -10.54
N ARG A 167 18.35 5.21 -10.10
CA ARG A 167 17.41 4.71 -9.12
C ARG A 167 16.69 3.45 -9.63
N ALA A 168 16.26 3.46 -10.88
CA ALA A 168 15.69 2.30 -11.56
C ALA A 168 16.68 1.11 -11.59
N ALA A 169 17.93 1.36 -11.94
CA ALA A 169 18.98 0.35 -11.97
C ALA A 169 19.32 -0.24 -10.58
N GLN A 170 19.12 0.54 -9.51
CA GLN A 170 19.26 0.08 -8.12
C GLN A 170 18.09 -0.79 -7.66
N GLY A 171 17.04 -0.93 -8.49
CA GLY A 171 15.87 -1.75 -8.23
C GLY A 171 14.76 -1.03 -7.44
N ALA A 172 14.59 0.29 -7.64
CA ALA A 172 13.41 0.99 -7.16
C ALA A 172 12.17 0.51 -7.91
N ASP A 173 11.10 0.27 -7.18
CA ASP A 173 9.81 -0.17 -7.71
C ASP A 173 8.90 1.02 -8.09
N VAL A 174 9.23 2.20 -7.58
CA VAL A 174 8.51 3.47 -7.80
C VAL A 174 9.49 4.64 -7.71
N ILE A 175 9.21 5.73 -8.40
CA ILE A 175 9.94 7.00 -8.23
C ILE A 175 9.10 7.91 -7.34
N LYS A 176 9.69 8.44 -6.26
CA LYS A 176 9.03 9.42 -5.36
C LYS A 176 9.64 10.79 -5.51
N LEU A 177 8.79 11.82 -5.65
CA LEU A 177 9.22 13.21 -5.64
C LEU A 177 8.34 14.08 -4.74
N PHE A 178 8.93 15.17 -4.23
CA PHE A 178 8.26 16.20 -3.44
C PHE A 178 8.14 17.46 -4.29
N ALA A 179 7.01 17.63 -4.96
CA ALA A 179 6.77 18.76 -5.85
C ALA A 179 6.39 20.04 -5.09
N THR A 180 5.86 19.90 -3.86
CA THR A 180 5.44 21.01 -3.02
C THR A 180 6.00 20.87 -1.59
N ALA A 181 5.95 21.97 -0.85
CA ALA A 181 6.08 21.94 0.61
C ALA A 181 4.93 21.17 1.26
N SER A 182 5.07 20.84 2.55
CA SER A 182 4.00 20.25 3.37
C SER A 182 2.80 21.21 3.51
N SER A 183 1.60 20.68 3.77
CA SER A 183 0.44 21.49 4.12
C SER A 183 0.66 22.32 5.38
N ARG A 184 1.50 21.83 6.31
CA ARG A 184 1.95 22.59 7.49
C ARG A 184 2.62 23.94 7.14
N ASP A 185 3.20 24.02 5.94
CA ASP A 185 3.89 25.20 5.40
C ASP A 185 3.11 25.80 4.21
N GLY A 186 1.82 25.53 4.10
CA GLY A 186 0.92 26.05 3.07
C GLY A 186 0.97 25.36 1.72
N GLY A 187 1.77 24.31 1.55
CA GLY A 187 1.76 23.44 0.37
C GLY A 187 2.26 24.09 -0.93
N ALA A 188 3.03 25.19 -0.87
CA ALA A 188 3.52 25.86 -2.06
C ALA A 188 4.46 24.95 -2.89
N GLN A 189 4.48 25.16 -4.21
CA GLN A 189 5.39 24.45 -5.11
C GLN A 189 6.86 24.74 -4.77
N THR A 190 7.68 23.71 -4.72
CA THR A 190 9.12 23.78 -4.44
C THR A 190 9.98 23.38 -5.61
N MET A 191 9.65 22.28 -6.29
CA MET A 191 10.33 21.90 -7.54
C MET A 191 9.84 22.76 -8.69
N SER A 192 10.73 23.14 -9.61
CA SER A 192 10.31 23.76 -10.87
C SER A 192 9.55 22.78 -11.75
N ASP A 193 8.70 23.30 -12.65
CA ASP A 193 7.96 22.47 -13.63
C ASP A 193 8.91 21.60 -14.44
N ALA A 194 10.08 22.11 -14.84
CA ALA A 194 11.09 21.37 -15.58
C ALA A 194 11.71 20.21 -14.77
N GLN A 195 11.87 20.36 -13.44
CA GLN A 195 12.34 19.27 -12.59
C GLN A 195 11.26 18.20 -12.41
N ILE A 196 10.01 18.61 -12.21
CA ILE A 196 8.86 17.70 -12.12
C ILE A 196 8.70 16.91 -13.41
N GLU A 197 8.74 17.62 -14.56
CA GLU A 197 8.66 17.01 -15.89
C GLU A 197 9.80 16.01 -16.11
N ALA A 198 11.04 16.38 -15.79
CA ALA A 198 12.19 15.50 -15.94
C ALA A 198 12.03 14.20 -15.11
N THR A 199 11.49 14.32 -13.89
CA THR A 199 11.28 13.15 -13.02
C THR A 199 10.19 12.24 -13.54
N CYS A 200 8.98 12.80 -13.82
CA CYS A 200 7.81 12.03 -14.22
C CYS A 200 7.98 11.40 -15.61
N SER A 201 8.42 12.20 -16.60
CA SER A 201 8.59 11.70 -17.97
C SER A 201 9.68 10.63 -18.06
N GLN A 202 10.78 10.76 -17.30
CA GLN A 202 11.82 9.73 -17.28
C GLN A 202 11.36 8.46 -16.59
N ALA A 203 10.61 8.55 -15.47
CA ALA A 203 10.01 7.39 -14.82
C ALA A 203 9.05 6.65 -15.77
N LYS A 204 8.17 7.40 -16.45
CA LYS A 204 7.25 6.88 -17.48
C LYS A 204 7.99 6.18 -18.62
N ALA A 205 9.07 6.77 -19.11
CA ALA A 205 9.88 6.18 -20.19
C ALA A 205 10.53 4.86 -19.78
N LEU A 206 10.78 4.65 -18.49
CA LEU A 206 11.31 3.41 -17.92
C LEU A 206 10.20 2.41 -17.51
N GLY A 207 8.92 2.78 -17.65
CA GLY A 207 7.79 1.96 -17.23
C GLY A 207 7.66 1.82 -15.70
N ILE A 208 8.24 2.76 -14.93
CA ILE A 208 8.20 2.75 -13.47
C ILE A 208 7.17 3.78 -13.00
N PRO A 209 6.21 3.42 -12.11
CA PRO A 209 5.28 4.37 -11.53
C PRO A 209 5.99 5.54 -10.82
N ALA A 210 5.41 6.73 -10.87
CA ALA A 210 5.90 7.88 -10.12
C ALA A 210 4.82 8.43 -9.19
N ALA A 211 5.15 8.58 -7.89
CA ALA A 211 4.30 9.08 -6.83
C ALA A 211 4.76 10.48 -6.40
N VAL A 212 3.83 11.44 -6.42
CA VAL A 212 4.14 12.86 -6.25
C VAL A 212 3.53 13.41 -4.98
N HIS A 213 4.35 13.77 -3.99
CA HIS A 213 3.89 14.60 -2.89
C HIS A 213 3.54 16.00 -3.44
N ALA A 214 2.26 16.31 -3.47
CA ALA A 214 1.78 17.61 -3.92
C ALA A 214 0.48 18.00 -3.19
N HIS A 215 0.57 18.99 -2.30
CA HIS A 215 -0.62 19.52 -1.63
C HIS A 215 -1.39 20.50 -2.50
N ALA A 216 -0.70 21.35 -3.27
CA ALA A 216 -1.30 22.40 -4.09
C ALA A 216 -1.19 22.14 -5.59
N SER A 217 -2.09 22.75 -6.34
CA SER A 217 -2.22 22.62 -7.80
C SER A 217 -0.97 22.99 -8.58
N GLY A 218 -0.14 23.91 -8.06
CA GLY A 218 1.11 24.33 -8.73
C GLY A 218 2.02 23.14 -9.00
N GLY A 219 2.31 22.29 -8.00
CA GLY A 219 3.13 21.09 -8.18
C GLY A 219 2.38 19.91 -8.81
N ALA A 220 1.08 19.80 -8.56
CA ALA A 220 0.27 18.69 -9.07
C ALA A 220 0.02 18.78 -10.58
N LYS A 221 -0.31 19.96 -11.11
CA LYS A 221 -0.62 20.17 -12.54
C LYS A 221 0.53 19.74 -13.46
N PRO A 222 1.78 20.22 -13.30
CA PRO A 222 2.89 19.77 -14.12
C PRO A 222 3.18 18.28 -13.96
N ALA A 223 2.97 17.69 -12.77
CA ALA A 223 3.13 16.25 -12.54
C ALA A 223 2.12 15.41 -13.35
N VAL A 224 0.84 15.79 -13.33
CA VAL A 224 -0.23 15.16 -14.11
C VAL A 224 0.09 15.20 -15.61
N LEU A 225 0.41 16.39 -16.11
CA LEU A 225 0.70 16.60 -17.55
C LEU A 225 1.97 15.87 -18.01
N SER A 226 2.91 15.62 -17.10
CA SER A 226 4.15 14.90 -17.38
C SER A 226 4.05 13.38 -17.24
N GLY A 227 2.85 12.88 -16.88
CA GLY A 227 2.54 11.45 -16.83
C GLY A 227 3.01 10.75 -15.55
N CYS A 228 3.07 11.45 -14.43
CA CYS A 228 3.18 10.82 -13.12
C CYS A 228 1.94 9.96 -12.82
N THR A 229 2.09 8.91 -11.99
CA THR A 229 1.06 7.91 -11.76
C THR A 229 0.06 8.32 -10.69
N SER A 230 0.54 8.92 -9.59
CA SER A 230 -0.31 9.32 -8.47
C SER A 230 0.11 10.66 -7.86
N ILE A 231 -0.90 11.40 -7.38
CA ILE A 231 -0.74 12.57 -6.52
C ILE A 231 -1.07 12.14 -5.10
N GLU A 232 -0.10 12.32 -4.23
CA GLU A 232 -0.21 12.05 -2.80
C GLU A 232 -0.70 13.30 -2.08
N HIS A 233 -1.62 13.15 -1.13
CA HIS A 233 -2.29 14.18 -0.32
C HIS A 233 -3.30 15.04 -1.09
N GLY A 234 -2.87 15.89 -2.00
CA GLY A 234 -3.75 16.71 -2.84
C GLY A 234 -4.58 17.76 -2.11
N THR A 235 -4.25 18.14 -0.88
CA THR A 235 -5.09 18.90 0.08
C THR A 235 -5.75 20.15 -0.55
N PHE A 236 -5.03 20.90 -1.38
CA PHE A 236 -5.45 22.18 -1.95
C PHE A 236 -5.63 22.12 -3.49
N LEU A 237 -5.94 20.94 -4.05
CA LEU A 237 -6.18 20.81 -5.49
C LEU A 237 -7.42 21.59 -5.92
N THR A 238 -7.31 22.26 -7.05
CA THR A 238 -8.43 22.89 -7.73
C THR A 238 -9.24 21.87 -8.54
N ASP A 239 -10.49 22.20 -8.90
CA ASP A 239 -11.33 21.37 -9.76
C ASP A 239 -10.68 21.16 -11.15
N GLU A 240 -10.00 22.18 -11.71
CA GLU A 240 -9.22 22.06 -12.94
C GLU A 240 -8.19 20.89 -12.85
N VAL A 241 -7.46 20.78 -11.75
CA VAL A 241 -6.48 19.70 -11.61
C VAL A 241 -7.15 18.35 -11.39
N LEU A 242 -8.29 18.30 -10.69
CA LEU A 242 -9.07 17.07 -10.57
C LEU A 242 -9.60 16.60 -11.95
N ASP A 243 -10.06 17.51 -12.80
CA ASP A 243 -10.45 17.19 -14.17
C ASP A 243 -9.27 16.63 -14.98
N LEU A 244 -8.10 17.28 -14.92
CA LEU A 244 -6.89 16.78 -15.56
C LEU A 244 -6.47 15.40 -15.02
N MET A 245 -6.56 15.15 -13.70
CA MET A 245 -6.27 13.83 -13.13
C MET A 245 -7.21 12.77 -13.66
N SER A 246 -8.50 13.08 -13.80
CA SER A 246 -9.49 12.18 -14.39
C SER A 246 -9.18 11.89 -15.87
N GLU A 247 -8.90 12.91 -16.66
CA GLU A 247 -8.59 12.81 -18.10
C GLU A 247 -7.30 12.01 -18.35
N HIS A 248 -6.26 12.25 -17.54
CA HIS A 248 -4.97 11.59 -17.69
C HIS A 248 -4.85 10.27 -16.90
N HIS A 249 -5.93 9.81 -16.24
CA HIS A 249 -5.96 8.59 -15.41
C HIS A 249 -4.91 8.59 -14.29
N VAL A 250 -4.68 9.74 -13.65
CA VAL A 250 -3.78 9.87 -12.51
C VAL A 250 -4.56 9.61 -11.22
N TYR A 251 -4.00 8.77 -10.35
CA TYR A 251 -4.62 8.40 -9.09
C TYR A 251 -4.46 9.50 -8.03
N LEU A 252 -5.45 9.63 -7.15
CA LEU A 252 -5.35 10.40 -5.91
C LEU A 252 -5.16 9.46 -4.72
N ASP A 253 -4.15 9.73 -3.91
CA ASP A 253 -3.89 9.07 -2.63
C ASP A 253 -4.00 10.09 -1.49
N PRO A 254 -5.16 10.23 -0.81
CA PRO A 254 -5.44 11.39 0.04
C PRO A 254 -4.81 11.34 1.44
N ASN A 255 -4.46 10.15 1.98
CA ASN A 255 -3.75 9.96 3.25
C ASN A 255 -4.37 10.75 4.43
N LEU A 256 -5.58 10.39 4.84
CA LEU A 256 -6.30 11.11 5.91
C LEU A 256 -5.77 10.79 7.31
N SER A 257 -5.49 9.50 7.55
CA SER A 257 -5.21 8.96 8.88
C SER A 257 -3.89 9.42 9.50
N ASN A 258 -2.95 9.92 8.69
CA ASN A 258 -1.70 10.48 9.20
C ASN A 258 -1.92 11.73 10.06
N VAL A 259 -2.91 12.56 9.75
CA VAL A 259 -3.16 13.81 10.50
C VAL A 259 -3.59 13.54 11.94
N PRO A 260 -4.66 12.77 12.23
CA PRO A 260 -4.98 12.42 13.60
C PRO A 260 -3.87 11.61 14.28
N ASN A 261 -3.11 10.78 13.57
CA ASN A 261 -1.95 10.10 14.15
C ASN A 261 -0.91 11.10 14.68
N TYR A 262 -0.53 12.10 13.88
CA TYR A 262 0.40 13.14 14.32
C TYR A 262 -0.13 13.94 15.51
N ILE A 263 -1.43 14.28 15.51
CA ILE A 263 -2.06 15.05 16.61
C ILE A 263 -2.08 14.22 17.88
N ASN A 264 -2.47 12.95 17.82
CA ASN A 264 -2.56 12.05 18.96
C ASN A 264 -1.18 11.74 19.58
N HIS A 265 -0.13 11.72 18.74
CA HIS A 265 1.26 11.49 19.17
C HIS A 265 2.10 12.76 19.13
N LYS A 266 1.50 13.94 19.29
CA LYS A 266 2.14 15.24 19.13
C LYS A 266 3.51 15.34 19.81
N GLN A 267 3.62 14.87 21.05
CA GLN A 267 4.87 14.96 21.82
C GLN A 267 6.00 14.13 21.20
N ALA A 268 5.67 13.05 20.50
CA ALA A 268 6.66 12.23 19.83
C ALA A 268 7.28 12.91 18.60
N PHE A 269 6.54 13.80 17.95
CA PHE A 269 6.96 14.50 16.73
C PHE A 269 7.42 15.93 16.96
N LEU A 270 6.92 16.61 18.02
CA LEU A 270 7.18 18.04 18.26
C LEU A 270 8.69 18.35 18.28
N GLY A 271 9.09 19.35 17.47
CA GLY A 271 10.49 19.78 17.29
C GLY A 271 11.27 18.99 16.24
N LEU A 272 10.67 18.00 15.55
CA LEU A 272 11.29 17.30 14.44
C LEU A 272 10.93 18.01 13.12
N GLY A 273 11.92 18.52 12.40
CA GLY A 273 11.68 19.25 11.14
C GLY A 273 10.67 20.37 11.32
N ASN A 274 9.59 20.35 10.51
CA ASN A 274 8.51 21.34 10.56
C ASN A 274 7.32 20.95 11.45
N PHE A 275 7.48 19.98 12.36
CA PHE A 275 6.48 19.65 13.37
C PHE A 275 6.56 20.65 14.54
N THR A 276 6.02 21.84 14.31
CA THR A 276 5.90 22.95 15.27
C THR A 276 4.48 23.02 15.83
N GLU A 277 4.27 23.75 16.92
CA GLU A 277 2.93 24.02 17.45
C GLU A 277 1.98 24.57 16.37
N GLN A 278 2.48 25.52 15.57
CA GLN A 278 1.74 26.09 14.45
C GLN A 278 1.46 25.03 13.37
N GLY A 279 2.44 24.19 13.02
CA GLY A 279 2.26 23.11 12.04
C GLY A 279 1.17 22.12 12.44
N PHE A 280 1.07 21.77 13.73
CA PHE A 280 -0.03 20.93 14.23
C PHE A 280 -1.39 21.64 14.12
N ALA A 281 -1.44 22.95 14.40
CA ALA A 281 -2.66 23.73 14.26
C ALA A 281 -3.13 23.83 12.80
N GLU A 282 -2.19 24.01 11.85
CA GLU A 282 -2.52 24.03 10.42
C GLU A 282 -3.02 22.66 9.95
N MET A 283 -2.37 21.54 10.33
CA MET A 283 -2.87 20.18 9.99
C MET A 283 -4.29 19.94 10.48
N ALA A 284 -4.62 20.39 11.68
CA ALA A 284 -5.98 20.26 12.23
C ALA A 284 -7.02 21.04 11.40
N LYS A 285 -6.67 22.22 10.92
CA LYS A 285 -7.53 23.04 10.04
C LYS A 285 -7.69 22.40 8.65
N ASP A 286 -6.66 21.73 8.15
CA ASP A 286 -6.66 21.13 6.82
C ASP A 286 -7.52 19.86 6.74
N LEU A 287 -7.77 19.18 7.86
CA LEU A 287 -8.46 17.89 7.86
C LEU A 287 -9.87 17.94 7.24
N PRO A 288 -10.75 18.92 7.54
CA PRO A 288 -12.02 19.06 6.83
C PRO A 288 -11.88 19.33 5.33
N ILE A 289 -10.81 20.02 4.91
CA ILE A 289 -10.52 20.29 3.50
C ILE A 289 -10.17 18.99 2.78
N ARG A 290 -9.42 18.09 3.43
CA ARG A 290 -9.09 16.76 2.89
C ARG A 290 -10.33 15.86 2.77
N TYR A 291 -11.30 15.94 3.69
CA TYR A 291 -12.58 15.25 3.54
C TYR A 291 -13.36 15.75 2.31
N GLN A 292 -13.42 17.07 2.14
CA GLN A 292 -14.06 17.68 0.96
C GLN A 292 -13.33 17.33 -0.34
N LEU A 293 -11.99 17.23 -0.31
CA LEU A 293 -11.20 16.80 -1.47
C LEU A 293 -11.67 15.43 -1.99
N ILE A 294 -11.89 14.45 -1.11
CA ILE A 294 -12.37 13.12 -1.52
C ILE A 294 -13.74 13.24 -2.20
N GLN A 295 -14.67 14.03 -1.64
CA GLN A 295 -15.99 14.25 -2.24
C GLN A 295 -15.90 14.92 -3.63
N ARG A 296 -15.04 15.93 -3.76
CA ARG A 296 -14.77 16.59 -5.04
C ARG A 296 -14.11 15.64 -6.03
N ALA A 297 -13.10 14.89 -5.60
CA ALA A 297 -12.43 13.90 -6.45
C ALA A 297 -13.40 12.85 -7.01
N MET A 298 -14.34 12.36 -6.19
CA MET A 298 -15.41 11.45 -6.66
C MET A 298 -16.32 12.13 -7.68
N ALA A 299 -16.73 13.40 -7.44
CA ALA A 299 -17.57 14.17 -8.37
C ALA A 299 -16.88 14.37 -9.73
N HIS A 300 -15.56 14.59 -9.73
CA HIS A 300 -14.72 14.71 -10.93
C HIS A 300 -14.25 13.36 -11.48
N LYS A 301 -14.72 12.22 -10.93
CA LYS A 301 -14.40 10.85 -11.37
C LYS A 301 -12.91 10.51 -11.30
N VAL A 302 -12.17 11.14 -10.41
CA VAL A 302 -10.78 10.81 -10.13
C VAL A 302 -10.71 9.44 -9.47
N MET A 303 -9.80 8.59 -9.90
CA MET A 303 -9.56 7.29 -9.28
C MET A 303 -8.81 7.47 -7.94
N ILE A 304 -9.48 7.17 -6.83
CA ILE A 304 -8.91 7.28 -5.49
C ILE A 304 -8.33 5.93 -5.10
N VAL A 305 -7.04 5.89 -4.71
CA VAL A 305 -6.36 4.71 -4.15
C VAL A 305 -6.22 4.83 -2.64
N PHE A 306 -5.81 3.75 -2.00
CA PHE A 306 -5.68 3.67 -0.56
C PHE A 306 -4.20 3.78 -0.16
N GLY A 307 -3.86 4.84 0.52
CA GLY A 307 -2.61 5.03 1.21
C GLY A 307 -2.83 5.79 2.51
N THR A 308 -1.99 5.54 3.49
CA THR A 308 -2.12 6.12 4.83
C THR A 308 -1.05 7.15 5.15
N ASP A 309 0.06 7.16 4.42
CA ASP A 309 1.31 7.83 4.80
C ASP A 309 1.78 7.38 6.20
N ALA A 310 1.67 6.05 6.46
CA ALA A 310 1.96 5.48 7.76
C ALA A 310 3.42 5.71 8.17
N VAL A 311 3.54 6.28 9.36
CA VAL A 311 4.78 6.50 10.11
C VAL A 311 4.61 5.94 11.53
N ALA A 312 5.51 6.29 12.44
CA ALA A 312 5.42 5.91 13.85
C ALA A 312 4.01 6.13 14.43
N GLY A 313 3.43 5.10 15.04
CA GLY A 313 2.10 5.10 15.66
C GLY A 313 0.94 4.72 14.73
N LEU A 314 1.13 4.67 13.40
CA LEU A 314 0.07 4.32 12.45
C LEU A 314 0.20 2.91 11.87
N HIS A 315 1.40 2.33 11.85
CA HIS A 315 1.61 0.95 11.42
C HIS A 315 0.80 -0.04 12.27
N GLY A 316 0.14 -1.01 11.63
CA GLY A 316 -0.83 -1.90 12.28
C GLY A 316 -2.23 -1.29 12.46
N HIS A 317 -2.36 0.05 12.36
CA HIS A 317 -3.61 0.80 12.42
C HIS A 317 -4.00 1.44 11.07
N ASN A 318 -3.36 1.02 9.98
CA ASN A 318 -3.62 1.52 8.62
C ASN A 318 -5.12 1.46 8.25
N ALA A 319 -5.88 0.51 8.80
CA ALA A 319 -7.31 0.35 8.54
C ALA A 319 -8.16 1.54 9.03
N GLU A 320 -7.64 2.44 9.89
CA GLU A 320 -8.34 3.67 10.29
C GLU A 320 -8.64 4.58 9.10
N GLU A 321 -7.82 4.52 8.06
CA GLU A 321 -8.04 5.25 6.81
C GLU A 321 -9.40 4.89 6.16
N PHE A 322 -9.81 3.62 6.16
CA PHE A 322 -11.13 3.20 5.66
C PHE A 322 -12.25 3.90 6.41
N ILE A 323 -12.13 3.96 7.74
CA ILE A 323 -13.19 4.50 8.62
C ILE A 323 -13.35 6.00 8.36
N MET A 324 -12.24 6.74 8.33
CA MET A 324 -12.26 8.18 8.05
C MET A 324 -12.82 8.48 6.65
N ARG A 325 -12.43 7.70 5.65
CA ARG A 325 -12.93 7.87 4.27
C ARG A 325 -14.44 7.67 4.19
N VAL A 326 -14.96 6.65 4.86
CA VAL A 326 -16.41 6.34 4.82
C VAL A 326 -17.20 7.25 5.74
N GLN A 327 -16.77 7.39 7.01
CA GLN A 327 -17.56 8.10 8.02
C GLN A 327 -17.45 9.61 7.88
N ASP A 328 -16.24 10.14 7.62
CA ASP A 328 -16.00 11.58 7.57
C ASP A 328 -16.05 12.12 6.14
N ALA A 329 -15.31 11.51 5.23
CA ALA A 329 -15.23 11.96 3.84
C ALA A 329 -16.37 11.43 2.94
N LYS A 330 -17.29 10.58 3.46
CA LYS A 330 -18.48 10.07 2.77
C LYS A 330 -18.19 9.26 1.49
N GLN A 331 -17.03 8.62 1.42
CA GLN A 331 -16.74 7.65 0.35
C GLN A 331 -17.61 6.40 0.56
N PRO A 332 -18.25 5.85 -0.50
CA PRO A 332 -19.02 4.61 -0.39
C PRO A 332 -18.15 3.46 0.15
N PRO A 333 -18.62 2.63 1.10
CA PRO A 333 -17.81 1.56 1.70
C PRO A 333 -17.18 0.61 0.67
N MET A 334 -17.95 0.17 -0.34
CA MET A 334 -17.43 -0.69 -1.39
C MET A 334 -16.31 -0.01 -2.20
N ASP A 335 -16.45 1.28 -2.51
CA ASP A 335 -15.41 2.03 -3.24
C ASP A 335 -14.13 2.20 -2.40
N ALA A 336 -14.27 2.37 -1.08
CA ALA A 336 -13.13 2.36 -0.15
C ALA A 336 -12.42 0.99 -0.17
N ILE A 337 -13.14 -0.13 -0.14
CA ILE A 337 -12.54 -1.47 -0.25
C ILE A 337 -11.84 -1.66 -1.61
N ILE A 338 -12.48 -1.27 -2.72
CA ILE A 338 -11.87 -1.33 -4.06
C ILE A 338 -10.59 -0.49 -4.11
N SER A 339 -10.57 0.66 -3.45
CA SER A 339 -9.39 1.54 -3.43
C SER A 339 -8.16 0.90 -2.77
N ALA A 340 -8.35 -0.03 -1.82
CA ALA A 340 -7.30 -0.77 -1.13
C ALA A 340 -7.04 -2.18 -1.72
N THR A 341 -7.69 -2.53 -2.79
CA THR A 341 -7.60 -3.85 -3.41
C THR A 341 -7.26 -3.74 -4.90
N SER A 342 -8.20 -3.94 -5.82
CA SER A 342 -7.89 -3.95 -7.26
C SER A 342 -7.33 -2.62 -7.76
N ARG A 343 -7.91 -1.49 -7.34
CA ARG A 343 -7.45 -0.17 -7.80
C ARG A 343 -6.05 0.16 -7.29
N ALA A 344 -5.76 -0.17 -6.02
CA ALA A 344 -4.40 -0.03 -5.49
C ALA A 344 -3.42 -0.93 -6.25
N ALA A 345 -3.78 -2.19 -6.51
CA ALA A 345 -2.94 -3.11 -7.27
C ALA A 345 -2.63 -2.59 -8.69
N GLU A 346 -3.62 -2.02 -9.36
CA GLU A 346 -3.46 -1.39 -10.69
C GLU A 346 -2.50 -0.21 -10.62
N SER A 347 -2.65 0.69 -9.64
CA SER A 347 -1.83 1.91 -9.49
C SER A 347 -0.35 1.62 -9.24
N ILE A 348 -0.04 0.46 -8.66
CA ILE A 348 1.34 0.02 -8.39
C ILE A 348 1.87 -1.00 -9.43
N GLY A 349 1.13 -1.22 -10.53
CA GLY A 349 1.55 -2.11 -11.62
C GLY A 349 1.40 -3.62 -11.33
N LEU A 350 0.65 -3.99 -10.29
CA LEU A 350 0.46 -5.40 -9.88
C LEU A 350 -0.97 -5.92 -10.09
N GLY A 351 -1.83 -5.22 -10.82
CA GLY A 351 -3.25 -5.58 -11.00
C GLY A 351 -3.51 -6.95 -11.65
N SER A 352 -2.52 -7.49 -12.39
CA SER A 352 -2.57 -8.86 -12.94
C SER A 352 -2.12 -9.94 -11.96
N LYS A 353 -1.59 -9.56 -10.78
CA LYS A 353 -1.00 -10.48 -9.81
C LYS A 353 -1.75 -10.53 -8.48
N ILE A 354 -2.23 -9.39 -7.99
CA ILE A 354 -2.84 -9.23 -6.66
C ILE A 354 -4.07 -8.30 -6.70
N GLY A 355 -4.73 -8.12 -5.57
CA GLY A 355 -5.82 -7.15 -5.38
C GLY A 355 -7.20 -7.65 -5.80
N THR A 356 -7.31 -8.87 -6.28
CA THR A 356 -8.62 -9.49 -6.58
C THR A 356 -8.63 -10.96 -6.15
N ILE A 357 -9.82 -11.50 -5.87
CA ILE A 357 -10.00 -12.93 -5.65
C ILE A 357 -10.50 -13.53 -6.95
N ALA A 358 -9.57 -14.13 -7.73
CA ALA A 358 -9.85 -14.76 -9.02
C ALA A 358 -8.82 -15.87 -9.30
N PRO A 359 -9.17 -16.89 -10.13
CA PRO A 359 -8.21 -17.90 -10.55
C PRO A 359 -6.98 -17.28 -11.23
N GLY A 360 -5.78 -17.78 -10.89
CA GLY A 360 -4.48 -17.31 -11.39
C GLY A 360 -3.86 -16.16 -10.59
N ILE A 361 -4.61 -15.53 -9.71
CA ILE A 361 -4.15 -14.43 -8.84
C ILE A 361 -3.49 -15.00 -7.58
N GLU A 362 -2.52 -14.27 -7.01
CA GLU A 362 -1.89 -14.64 -5.74
C GLU A 362 -2.94 -14.75 -4.62
N ALA A 363 -2.79 -15.76 -3.79
CA ALA A 363 -3.63 -15.96 -2.62
C ALA A 363 -3.20 -15.05 -1.48
N ASP A 364 -3.38 -13.75 -1.69
CA ASP A 364 -3.29 -12.69 -0.69
C ASP A 364 -4.72 -12.41 -0.23
N LEU A 365 -5.07 -12.83 0.99
CA LEU A 365 -6.43 -12.83 1.51
C LEU A 365 -6.50 -12.28 2.92
N VAL A 366 -7.56 -11.55 3.23
CA VAL A 366 -7.89 -11.07 4.58
C VAL A 366 -9.34 -11.39 4.90
N ALA A 367 -9.63 -11.82 6.14
CA ALA A 367 -11.01 -11.94 6.60
C ALA A 367 -11.25 -11.16 7.89
N THR A 368 -12.46 -10.57 7.97
CA THR A 368 -12.92 -9.80 9.12
C THR A 368 -14.15 -10.41 9.76
N GLU A 369 -14.28 -10.23 11.08
CA GLU A 369 -15.59 -10.36 11.74
C GLU A 369 -16.48 -9.19 11.32
N GLY A 370 -17.68 -9.51 10.85
CA GLY A 370 -18.60 -8.53 10.25
C GLY A 370 -18.28 -8.25 8.78
N ASN A 371 -19.10 -7.42 8.17
CA ASN A 371 -19.00 -7.05 6.77
C ASN A 371 -18.68 -5.56 6.63
N PRO A 372 -17.50 -5.17 6.14
CA PRO A 372 -17.11 -3.76 6.00
C PRO A 372 -18.01 -2.91 5.10
N ILE A 373 -18.82 -3.53 4.24
CA ILE A 373 -19.77 -2.78 3.41
C ILE A 373 -20.99 -2.34 4.25
N ASP A 374 -21.38 -3.14 5.26
CA ASP A 374 -22.51 -2.85 6.13
C ASP A 374 -22.08 -1.99 7.33
N ASP A 375 -20.89 -2.28 7.88
CA ASP A 375 -20.26 -1.53 8.96
C ASP A 375 -18.74 -1.45 8.70
N ILE A 376 -18.28 -0.29 8.26
CA ILE A 376 -16.87 -0.09 7.92
C ILE A 376 -15.93 -0.33 9.11
N THR A 377 -16.38 -0.20 10.35
CA THR A 377 -15.55 -0.44 11.53
C THR A 377 -15.12 -1.91 11.68
N SER A 378 -15.76 -2.82 10.95
CA SER A 378 -15.37 -4.24 10.85
C SER A 378 -13.93 -4.43 10.33
N VAL A 379 -13.34 -3.44 9.63
CA VAL A 379 -11.94 -3.49 9.19
C VAL A 379 -10.95 -3.59 10.36
N ARG A 380 -11.34 -3.17 11.58
CA ARG A 380 -10.53 -3.35 12.80
C ARG A 380 -10.49 -4.80 13.30
N LYS A 381 -11.40 -5.67 12.81
CA LYS A 381 -11.60 -7.02 13.31
C LYS A 381 -11.04 -8.07 12.36
N VAL A 382 -9.77 -7.88 11.94
CA VAL A 382 -9.08 -8.84 11.10
C VAL A 382 -8.77 -10.10 11.91
N VAL A 383 -9.27 -11.26 11.47
CA VAL A 383 -9.09 -12.56 12.13
C VAL A 383 -8.34 -13.59 11.29
N PHE A 384 -8.19 -13.34 10.00
CA PHE A 384 -7.43 -14.20 9.10
C PHE A 384 -6.62 -13.37 8.12
N VAL A 385 -5.35 -13.75 7.91
CA VAL A 385 -4.45 -13.13 6.92
C VAL A 385 -3.65 -14.23 6.24
N MET A 386 -3.74 -14.28 4.91
CA MET A 386 -2.92 -15.12 4.05
C MET A 386 -2.18 -14.23 3.04
N LYS A 387 -0.89 -14.52 2.81
CA LYS A 387 -0.10 -13.86 1.76
C LYS A 387 0.68 -14.92 0.97
N GLY A 388 0.52 -14.92 -0.36
CA GLY A 388 1.14 -15.90 -1.24
C GLY A 388 0.84 -17.35 -0.85
N GLY A 389 -0.40 -17.65 -0.43
CA GLY A 389 -0.84 -18.98 0.03
C GLY A 389 -0.39 -19.37 1.44
N LYS A 390 0.45 -18.58 2.11
CA LYS A 390 0.90 -18.84 3.48
C LYS A 390 0.06 -18.04 4.48
N VAL A 391 -0.46 -18.71 5.51
CA VAL A 391 -1.24 -18.10 6.58
C VAL A 391 -0.32 -17.48 7.62
N TYR A 392 -0.58 -16.23 7.97
CA TYR A 392 0.16 -15.43 8.96
C TYR A 392 -0.69 -15.09 10.19
N LYS A 393 -2.02 -15.11 10.03
CA LYS A 393 -2.97 -14.92 11.13
C LYS A 393 -4.16 -15.86 10.91
N ASN A 394 -4.54 -16.59 11.95
CA ASN A 394 -5.79 -17.36 12.00
C ASN A 394 -6.26 -17.44 13.44
N VAL A 395 -7.08 -16.48 13.84
CA VAL A 395 -7.76 -16.43 15.16
C VAL A 395 -9.27 -16.52 14.99
N ALA A 396 -9.74 -16.93 13.79
CA ALA A 396 -11.14 -17.26 13.53
C ALA A 396 -11.59 -18.39 14.44
N ARG A 397 -12.75 -18.24 15.10
CA ARG A 397 -13.34 -19.20 16.05
C ARG A 397 -14.55 -19.87 15.45
#